data_0e51302dde4667bc049ebb71a1c7a5e8
#
_entry.id   0e51302dde4667bc049ebb71a1c7a5e8
#
_cell.length_a   1.000
_cell.length_b   1.000
_cell.length_c   1.000
_cell.angle_alpha   90.00
_cell.angle_beta   90.00
_cell.angle_gamma   90.00
#
_symmetry.space_group_name_H-M   'P 1'
#
loop_
_entity.id
_entity.type
_entity.pdbx_description
1 polymer ?
#
loop_
_entity_poly.entity_id
_entity_poly.type
_entity_poly.pdbx_seq_one_letter_code
_entity_poly.pdbx_strand_id
1 'polypeptide(L)'
;MKITLRKFDTSHLTANEEALRRCEMALELKDRGDYAGVQGVMHPLWDAMGERPNCTGLHASVAAEVLLTVGILTCWISTQCQLKKAQETAKNLITESLHFFESIGDLKKVAAARSELAYCYWCEGELNEARTMFEESLVKLTTEGNTRARALLGLAVVEWSASRYAIALKCLTDNAALFNKITSYALKGAYHSQLAMVLRMLATPSNKNDNLQRAVAEYQKADHNFKLARNPVFRADVKNNVGNILRQLSRYKEAHKYLQEAKRLTGLAKDKARTAQIDDTRAQVFIAEKKFKEAEAVARNAVRILEKSGHQCLLADVLVTHGIALARLKRAESAQFAFQRAIEVAHQVGALNKAGIAALTMIEELEELSSDALYAAYDRASEWLTTSQSQDLLIRLNAAARKVVAKVRTSGSLPQVVAEDPIDAILNKPCDLQREVLKYEGTVIQRALAKANGSLTRAAAMLSMSYQALAYIIESRQPDLLKERTPIRRRSRRESAVPKSPEQIPEQS
;
A
#
# COMPACT_ATOMS: atom_id res chain seq x y z
N MET A 1 -9.90 -25.62 -16.49
CA MET A 1 -11.05 -25.81 -17.44
C MET A 1 -10.89 -24.68 -18.46
N LYS A 2 -10.38 -24.98 -19.66
CA LYS A 2 -10.42 -24.03 -20.77
C LYS A 2 -11.89 -23.76 -21.05
N ILE A 3 -12.40 -22.60 -20.62
CA ILE A 3 -13.66 -22.11 -21.15
C ILE A 3 -13.36 -21.85 -22.60
N THR A 4 -13.84 -22.76 -23.47
CA THR A 4 -13.85 -22.53 -24.91
C THR A 4 -14.65 -21.22 -25.03
N LEU A 5 -13.96 -20.11 -25.36
CA LEU A 5 -14.60 -18.91 -25.86
C LEU A 5 -15.50 -19.45 -26.99
N ARG A 6 -16.82 -19.49 -26.77
CA ARG A 6 -17.75 -19.61 -27.92
C ARG A 6 -17.23 -18.54 -28.87
N LYS A 7 -16.93 -18.96 -30.12
CA LYS A 7 -16.44 -18.05 -31.14
C LYS A 7 -17.24 -16.78 -31.03
N PHE A 8 -16.55 -15.70 -30.69
CA PHE A 8 -17.15 -14.40 -30.56
C PHE A 8 -17.48 -13.99 -31.98
N ASP A 9 -18.68 -14.32 -32.41
CA ASP A 9 -19.13 -13.96 -33.75
C ASP A 9 -19.56 -12.50 -33.73
N THR A 10 -18.68 -11.64 -34.21
CA THR A 10 -18.87 -10.21 -34.38
C THR A 10 -19.12 -9.81 -35.82
N SER A 11 -19.25 -10.78 -36.72
CA SER A 11 -19.33 -10.57 -38.17
C SER A 11 -20.52 -9.68 -38.60
N HIS A 12 -21.51 -9.55 -37.74
CA HIS A 12 -22.72 -8.73 -37.95
C HIS A 12 -22.69 -7.37 -37.26
N LEU A 13 -21.63 -7.06 -36.47
CA LEU A 13 -21.51 -5.83 -35.69
C LEU A 13 -20.68 -4.79 -36.48
N THR A 14 -21.02 -3.52 -36.32
CA THR A 14 -20.15 -2.42 -36.72
C THR A 14 -18.92 -2.36 -35.83
N ALA A 15 -17.84 -1.71 -36.26
CA ALA A 15 -16.62 -1.57 -35.47
C ALA A 15 -16.87 -0.94 -34.09
N ASN A 16 -17.81 -0.01 -33.99
CA ASN A 16 -18.19 0.63 -32.73
C ASN A 16 -18.96 -0.33 -31.80
N GLU A 17 -19.92 -1.06 -32.32
CA GLU A 17 -20.67 -2.05 -31.55
C GLU A 17 -19.77 -3.19 -31.06
N GLU A 18 -18.86 -3.65 -31.93
CA GLU A 18 -17.88 -4.65 -31.56
C GLU A 18 -16.98 -4.17 -30.43
N ALA A 19 -16.45 -2.94 -30.52
CA ALA A 19 -15.60 -2.37 -29.48
C ALA A 19 -16.31 -2.27 -28.13
N LEU A 20 -17.55 -1.77 -28.10
CA LEU A 20 -18.35 -1.71 -26.87
C LEU A 20 -18.62 -3.10 -26.29
N ARG A 21 -18.96 -4.07 -27.14
CA ARG A 21 -19.22 -5.44 -26.70
C ARG A 21 -17.99 -6.12 -26.12
N ARG A 22 -16.80 -5.87 -26.70
CA ARG A 22 -15.51 -6.31 -26.15
C ARG A 22 -15.25 -5.72 -24.77
N CYS A 23 -15.50 -4.42 -24.59
CA CYS A 23 -15.39 -3.74 -23.29
C CYS A 23 -16.30 -4.37 -22.22
N GLU A 24 -17.57 -4.59 -22.53
CA GLU A 24 -18.51 -5.23 -21.61
C GLU A 24 -18.03 -6.63 -21.19
N MET A 25 -17.66 -7.46 -22.15
CA MET A 25 -17.18 -8.82 -21.88
C MET A 25 -15.86 -8.82 -21.08
N ALA A 26 -14.95 -7.90 -21.37
CA ALA A 26 -13.71 -7.79 -20.63
C ALA A 26 -13.95 -7.42 -19.16
N LEU A 27 -14.88 -6.52 -18.87
CA LEU A 27 -15.30 -6.18 -17.50
C LEU A 27 -15.99 -7.36 -16.79
N GLU A 28 -16.80 -8.15 -17.51
CA GLU A 28 -17.38 -9.38 -16.95
C GLU A 28 -16.30 -10.43 -16.62
N LEU A 29 -15.29 -10.60 -17.48
CA LEU A 29 -14.17 -11.50 -17.24
C LEU A 29 -13.29 -11.03 -16.10
N LYS A 30 -13.08 -9.72 -15.98
CA LYS A 30 -12.44 -9.10 -14.81
C LYS A 30 -13.18 -9.48 -13.52
N ASP A 31 -14.50 -9.36 -13.50
CA ASP A 31 -15.33 -9.70 -12.34
C ASP A 31 -15.30 -11.21 -12.01
N ARG A 32 -14.92 -12.06 -12.99
CA ARG A 32 -14.68 -13.51 -12.81
C ARG A 32 -13.25 -13.84 -12.43
N GLY A 33 -12.33 -12.87 -12.47
CA GLY A 33 -10.90 -13.09 -12.21
C GLY A 33 -10.16 -13.78 -13.37
N ASP A 34 -10.70 -13.72 -14.58
CA ASP A 34 -10.14 -14.37 -15.79
C ASP A 34 -9.27 -13.41 -16.60
N TYR A 35 -8.02 -13.25 -16.19
CA TYR A 35 -7.05 -12.36 -16.85
C TYR A 35 -6.72 -12.77 -18.28
N ALA A 36 -6.58 -14.06 -18.53
CA ALA A 36 -6.26 -14.57 -19.87
C ALA A 36 -7.43 -14.34 -20.83
N GLY A 37 -8.67 -14.51 -20.34
CA GLY A 37 -9.88 -14.21 -21.07
C GLY A 37 -9.99 -12.74 -21.43
N VAL A 38 -9.65 -11.84 -20.50
CA VAL A 38 -9.63 -10.38 -20.73
C VAL A 38 -8.74 -10.03 -21.92
N GLN A 39 -7.50 -10.51 -21.93
CA GLN A 39 -6.55 -10.25 -23.02
C GLN A 39 -7.07 -10.78 -24.37
N GLY A 40 -7.60 -11.99 -24.38
CA GLY A 40 -8.15 -12.59 -25.60
C GLY A 40 -9.37 -11.87 -26.17
N VAL A 41 -10.24 -11.30 -25.28
CA VAL A 41 -11.42 -10.54 -25.72
C VAL A 41 -11.05 -9.16 -26.23
N MET A 42 -10.09 -8.49 -25.59
CA MET A 42 -9.70 -7.13 -25.96
C MET A 42 -8.86 -7.05 -27.24
N HIS A 43 -8.20 -8.14 -27.68
CA HIS A 43 -7.54 -8.19 -28.98
C HIS A 43 -8.57 -8.07 -30.12
N PRO A 44 -8.35 -7.24 -31.19
CA PRO A 44 -7.14 -6.47 -31.51
C PRO A 44 -7.13 -5.03 -30.98
N LEU A 45 -8.09 -4.63 -30.16
CA LEU A 45 -8.13 -3.25 -29.63
C LEU A 45 -7.00 -2.98 -28.63
N TRP A 46 -6.54 -4.01 -27.92
CA TRP A 46 -5.52 -3.91 -26.90
C TRP A 46 -4.69 -5.18 -26.82
N ASP A 47 -3.40 -5.08 -27.14
CA ASP A 47 -2.51 -6.23 -27.29
C ASP A 47 -1.68 -6.51 -26.03
N ALA A 48 -1.22 -5.50 -25.33
CA ALA A 48 -0.37 -5.68 -24.17
C ALA A 48 -0.68 -4.71 -23.02
N MET A 49 -0.45 -5.20 -21.81
CA MET A 49 -0.63 -4.43 -20.59
C MET A 49 0.33 -3.24 -20.54
N GLY A 50 -0.21 -2.04 -20.21
CA GLY A 50 0.56 -0.81 -20.16
C GLY A 50 0.69 -0.11 -21.53
N GLU A 51 0.14 -0.68 -22.58
CA GLU A 51 0.03 -0.05 -23.89
C GLU A 51 -1.31 0.68 -24.06
N ARG A 52 -1.31 1.67 -24.95
CA ARG A 52 -2.51 2.38 -25.34
C ARG A 52 -3.34 1.52 -26.29
N PRO A 53 -4.67 1.45 -26.13
CA PRO A 53 -5.52 0.72 -27.06
C PRO A 53 -5.58 1.41 -28.42
N ASN A 54 -5.79 0.63 -29.48
CA ASN A 54 -6.03 1.14 -30.81
C ASN A 54 -7.50 1.57 -30.96
N CYS A 55 -7.73 2.87 -31.02
CA CYS A 55 -9.06 3.47 -31.19
C CYS A 55 -9.28 4.03 -32.61
N THR A 56 -8.43 3.69 -33.58
CA THR A 56 -8.52 4.19 -34.96
C THR A 56 -9.84 3.79 -35.61
N GLY A 57 -10.56 4.75 -36.19
CA GLY A 57 -11.85 4.52 -36.86
C GLY A 57 -13.06 4.37 -35.93
N LEU A 58 -12.88 4.47 -34.60
CA LEU A 58 -13.99 4.48 -33.66
C LEU A 58 -14.56 5.90 -33.48
N HIS A 59 -15.87 5.98 -33.23
CA HIS A 59 -16.49 7.23 -32.76
C HIS A 59 -15.86 7.68 -31.44
N ALA A 60 -15.73 9.00 -31.23
CA ALA A 60 -15.06 9.56 -30.05
C ALA A 60 -15.65 9.06 -28.71
N SER A 61 -16.98 8.88 -28.63
CA SER A 61 -17.64 8.32 -27.43
C SER A 61 -17.27 6.87 -27.18
N VAL A 62 -17.13 6.07 -28.25
CA VAL A 62 -16.71 4.65 -28.14
C VAL A 62 -15.23 4.56 -27.80
N ALA A 63 -14.40 5.39 -28.41
CA ALA A 63 -12.99 5.49 -28.07
C ALA A 63 -12.78 5.81 -26.58
N ALA A 64 -13.57 6.75 -26.02
CA ALA A 64 -13.54 7.07 -24.60
C ALA A 64 -13.94 5.88 -23.71
N GLU A 65 -14.93 5.07 -24.10
CA GLU A 65 -15.28 3.83 -23.38
C GLU A 65 -14.16 2.78 -23.44
N VAL A 66 -13.50 2.63 -24.59
CA VAL A 66 -12.35 1.72 -24.74
C VAL A 66 -11.21 2.18 -23.85
N LEU A 67 -10.87 3.49 -23.83
CA LEU A 67 -9.84 4.07 -22.97
C LEU A 67 -10.14 3.82 -21.49
N LEU A 68 -11.38 4.10 -21.05
CA LEU A 68 -11.82 3.84 -19.68
C LEU A 68 -11.68 2.37 -19.32
N THR A 69 -12.17 1.50 -20.16
CA THR A 69 -12.13 0.03 -19.93
C THR A 69 -10.68 -0.46 -19.84
N VAL A 70 -9.82 -0.08 -20.77
CA VAL A 70 -8.40 -0.48 -20.76
C VAL A 70 -7.69 0.10 -19.55
N GLY A 71 -7.98 1.35 -19.18
CA GLY A 71 -7.47 1.96 -17.96
C GLY A 71 -7.84 1.16 -16.70
N ILE A 72 -9.12 0.79 -16.55
CA ILE A 72 -9.61 -0.05 -15.44
C ILE A 72 -8.90 -1.42 -15.41
N LEU A 73 -8.79 -2.07 -16.56
CA LEU A 73 -8.16 -3.39 -16.67
C LEU A 73 -6.66 -3.31 -16.36
N THR A 74 -5.98 -2.28 -16.86
CA THR A 74 -4.56 -2.04 -16.60
C THR A 74 -4.30 -1.80 -15.11
N CYS A 75 -5.08 -0.94 -14.46
CA CYS A 75 -4.99 -0.68 -13.02
C CYS A 75 -5.19 -1.99 -12.23
N TRP A 76 -6.24 -2.73 -12.54
CA TRP A 76 -6.57 -3.96 -11.84
C TRP A 76 -5.51 -5.06 -12.00
N ILE A 77 -4.99 -5.29 -13.23
CA ILE A 77 -3.97 -6.31 -13.50
C ILE A 77 -2.62 -5.88 -12.90
N SER A 78 -2.22 -4.60 -13.04
CA SER A 78 -0.96 -4.10 -12.52
C SER A 78 -0.86 -4.16 -10.99
N THR A 79 -1.98 -3.97 -10.30
CA THR A 79 -2.07 -4.14 -8.84
C THR A 79 -1.77 -5.58 -8.43
N GLN A 80 -2.24 -6.56 -9.22
CA GLN A 80 -1.95 -7.98 -8.98
C GLN A 80 -0.48 -8.35 -9.30
N CYS A 81 0.12 -7.68 -10.28
CA CYS A 81 1.47 -7.96 -10.78
C CYS A 81 2.55 -6.98 -10.26
N GLN A 82 2.18 -5.98 -9.45
CA GLN A 82 3.07 -4.95 -8.87
C GLN A 82 3.86 -4.14 -9.92
N LEU A 83 3.24 -3.81 -11.05
CA LEU A 83 3.88 -3.09 -12.16
C LEU A 83 3.60 -1.57 -12.06
N LYS A 84 4.48 -0.81 -11.41
CA LYS A 84 4.32 0.65 -11.19
C LYS A 84 4.10 1.47 -12.48
N LYS A 85 4.84 1.18 -13.57
CA LYS A 85 4.69 1.90 -14.86
C LYS A 85 3.30 1.74 -15.47
N ALA A 86 2.65 0.60 -15.27
CA ALA A 86 1.32 0.35 -15.79
C ALA A 86 0.24 1.15 -15.04
N GLN A 87 0.45 1.50 -13.77
CA GLN A 87 -0.46 2.38 -13.02
C GLN A 87 -0.54 3.78 -13.63
N GLU A 88 0.61 4.36 -14.01
CA GLU A 88 0.65 5.66 -14.68
C GLU A 88 -0.13 5.64 -16.00
N THR A 89 0.07 4.60 -16.82
CA THR A 89 -0.69 4.42 -18.06
C THR A 89 -2.19 4.31 -17.77
N ALA A 90 -2.59 3.56 -16.73
CA ALA A 90 -3.99 3.43 -16.35
C ALA A 90 -4.62 4.78 -16.01
N LYS A 91 -3.94 5.61 -15.18
CA LYS A 91 -4.41 6.95 -14.84
C LYS A 91 -4.59 7.84 -16.08
N ASN A 92 -3.60 7.85 -16.97
CA ASN A 92 -3.64 8.65 -18.20
C ASN A 92 -4.82 8.27 -19.08
N LEU A 93 -5.07 6.98 -19.30
CA LEU A 93 -6.19 6.50 -20.11
C LEU A 93 -7.55 6.87 -19.48
N ILE A 94 -7.70 6.69 -18.16
CA ILE A 94 -8.93 7.06 -17.45
C ILE A 94 -9.15 8.57 -17.47
N THR A 95 -8.09 9.37 -17.29
CA THR A 95 -8.17 10.84 -17.33
C THR A 95 -8.57 11.35 -18.71
N GLU A 96 -8.04 10.79 -19.77
CA GLU A 96 -8.42 11.14 -21.14
C GLU A 96 -9.90 10.84 -21.41
N SER A 97 -10.37 9.66 -21.00
CA SER A 97 -11.78 9.31 -21.07
C SER A 97 -12.67 10.24 -20.22
N LEU A 98 -12.21 10.61 -19.02
CA LEU A 98 -12.89 11.55 -18.13
C LEU A 98 -13.09 12.91 -18.80
N HIS A 99 -12.03 13.49 -19.37
CA HIS A 99 -12.10 14.78 -20.09
C HIS A 99 -13.08 14.73 -21.27
N PHE A 100 -13.12 13.63 -22.00
CA PHE A 100 -14.09 13.48 -23.07
C PHE A 100 -15.53 13.52 -22.52
N PHE A 101 -15.83 12.76 -21.47
CA PHE A 101 -17.17 12.74 -20.87
C PHE A 101 -17.55 14.11 -20.25
N GLU A 102 -16.58 14.84 -19.72
CA GLU A 102 -16.77 16.23 -19.26
C GLU A 102 -17.14 17.15 -20.42
N SER A 103 -16.48 17.04 -21.59
CA SER A 103 -16.73 17.87 -22.76
C SER A 103 -18.13 17.69 -23.36
N ILE A 104 -18.73 16.51 -23.22
CA ILE A 104 -20.10 16.21 -23.68
C ILE A 104 -21.15 16.33 -22.57
N GLY A 105 -20.74 16.68 -21.34
CA GLY A 105 -21.65 16.87 -20.20
C GLY A 105 -22.28 15.58 -19.65
N ASP A 106 -21.71 14.39 -19.91
CA ASP A 106 -22.21 13.13 -19.34
C ASP A 106 -21.75 12.96 -17.87
N LEU A 107 -22.48 13.60 -16.97
CA LEU A 107 -22.16 13.62 -15.53
C LEU A 107 -22.06 12.23 -14.92
N LYS A 108 -22.84 11.25 -15.43
CA LYS A 108 -22.82 9.87 -14.92
C LYS A 108 -21.52 9.16 -15.31
N LYS A 109 -21.07 9.31 -16.55
CA LYS A 109 -19.80 8.75 -17.02
C LYS A 109 -18.61 9.46 -16.38
N VAL A 110 -18.69 10.79 -16.23
CA VAL A 110 -17.70 11.58 -15.46
C VAL A 110 -17.52 11.01 -14.06
N ALA A 111 -18.61 10.80 -13.33
CA ALA A 111 -18.54 10.28 -11.96
C ALA A 111 -18.03 8.82 -11.93
N ALA A 112 -18.41 7.98 -12.91
CA ALA A 112 -17.90 6.62 -13.03
C ALA A 112 -16.39 6.61 -13.29
N ALA A 113 -15.91 7.38 -14.28
CA ALA A 113 -14.48 7.47 -14.60
C ALA A 113 -13.65 8.04 -13.44
N ARG A 114 -14.18 9.06 -12.74
CA ARG A 114 -13.53 9.64 -11.56
C ARG A 114 -13.42 8.63 -10.41
N SER A 115 -14.43 7.76 -10.22
CA SER A 115 -14.36 6.68 -9.23
C SER A 115 -13.27 5.65 -9.56
N GLU A 116 -13.07 5.33 -10.83
CA GLU A 116 -12.02 4.40 -11.25
C GLU A 116 -10.63 5.06 -11.14
N LEU A 117 -10.52 6.36 -11.40
CA LEU A 117 -9.31 7.14 -11.15
C LEU A 117 -8.97 7.19 -9.64
N ALA A 118 -9.97 7.37 -8.78
CA ALA A 118 -9.83 7.29 -7.32
C ALA A 118 -9.25 5.94 -6.88
N TYR A 119 -9.67 4.86 -7.54
CA TYR A 119 -9.11 3.53 -7.27
C TYR A 119 -7.62 3.44 -7.64
N CYS A 120 -7.18 4.09 -8.73
CA CYS A 120 -5.76 4.16 -9.07
C CYS A 120 -4.95 4.90 -8.00
N TYR A 121 -5.43 6.05 -7.51
CA TYR A 121 -4.78 6.79 -6.43
C TYR A 121 -4.71 5.98 -5.13
N TRP A 122 -5.77 5.23 -4.79
CA TRP A 122 -5.73 4.30 -3.67
C TRP A 122 -4.64 3.24 -3.83
N CYS A 123 -4.45 2.68 -5.03
CA CYS A 123 -3.41 1.70 -5.31
C CYS A 123 -1.98 2.26 -5.14
N GLU A 124 -1.81 3.57 -5.32
CA GLU A 124 -0.53 4.28 -5.10
C GLU A 124 -0.33 4.70 -3.64
N GLY A 125 -1.36 4.58 -2.79
CA GLY A 125 -1.33 4.99 -1.40
C GLY A 125 -1.76 6.43 -1.14
N GLU A 126 -2.18 7.17 -2.18
CA GLU A 126 -2.66 8.55 -2.11
C GLU A 126 -4.11 8.56 -1.60
N LEU A 127 -4.26 8.28 -0.30
CA LEU A 127 -5.57 8.02 0.31
C LEU A 127 -6.46 9.26 0.38
N ASN A 128 -5.91 10.47 0.49
CA ASN A 128 -6.68 11.70 0.58
C ASN A 128 -7.30 12.06 -0.77
N GLU A 129 -6.51 11.99 -1.83
CA GLU A 129 -6.93 12.20 -3.22
C GLU A 129 -8.00 11.19 -3.62
N ALA A 130 -7.76 9.92 -3.32
CA ALA A 130 -8.73 8.85 -3.57
C ALA A 130 -10.06 9.11 -2.87
N ARG A 131 -10.03 9.53 -1.59
CA ARG A 131 -11.22 9.88 -0.82
C ARG A 131 -12.02 11.00 -1.46
N THR A 132 -11.36 12.14 -1.72
CA THR A 132 -11.99 13.32 -2.31
C THR A 132 -12.68 12.96 -3.63
N MET A 133 -11.99 12.20 -4.50
CA MET A 133 -12.57 11.78 -5.78
C MET A 133 -13.78 10.85 -5.63
N PHE A 134 -13.76 9.91 -4.67
CA PHE A 134 -14.94 9.07 -4.39
C PHE A 134 -16.11 9.89 -3.86
N GLU A 135 -15.88 10.81 -2.93
CA GLU A 135 -16.90 11.70 -2.37
C GLU A 135 -17.53 12.57 -3.45
N GLU A 136 -16.73 13.23 -4.29
CA GLU A 136 -17.22 14.01 -5.44
C GLU A 136 -18.03 13.17 -6.44
N SER A 137 -17.59 11.95 -6.70
CA SER A 137 -18.30 11.01 -7.56
C SER A 137 -19.66 10.64 -6.97
N LEU A 138 -19.71 10.38 -5.67
CA LEU A 138 -20.95 9.98 -4.96
C LEU A 138 -21.99 11.09 -4.92
N VAL A 139 -21.58 12.36 -4.89
CA VAL A 139 -22.49 13.51 -5.01
C VAL A 139 -23.22 13.50 -6.36
N LYS A 140 -22.55 13.09 -7.44
CA LYS A 140 -23.13 13.03 -8.79
C LYS A 140 -23.85 11.72 -9.08
N LEU A 141 -23.44 10.61 -8.45
CA LEU A 141 -24.06 9.29 -8.57
C LEU A 141 -25.26 9.16 -7.61
N THR A 142 -26.33 9.94 -7.85
CA THR A 142 -27.51 9.98 -6.98
C THR A 142 -28.41 8.77 -7.14
N THR A 143 -28.40 8.11 -8.31
CA THR A 143 -29.26 6.95 -8.59
C THR A 143 -28.66 5.67 -8.04
N GLU A 144 -29.50 4.76 -7.53
CA GLU A 144 -29.12 3.41 -7.14
C GLU A 144 -28.55 2.62 -8.34
N GLY A 145 -27.62 1.71 -8.07
CA GLY A 145 -27.05 0.81 -9.10
C GLY A 145 -25.63 0.39 -8.82
N ASN A 146 -25.07 -0.44 -9.72
CA ASN A 146 -23.74 -1.01 -9.58
C ASN A 146 -22.62 0.06 -9.51
N THR A 147 -22.74 1.17 -10.26
CA THR A 147 -21.73 2.22 -10.29
C THR A 147 -21.64 2.94 -8.95
N ARG A 148 -22.78 3.33 -8.36
CA ARG A 148 -22.81 3.93 -7.02
C ARG A 148 -22.29 2.96 -5.95
N ALA A 149 -22.70 1.70 -6.02
CA ALA A 149 -22.23 0.66 -5.09
C ALA A 149 -20.72 0.45 -5.19
N ARG A 150 -20.13 0.49 -6.38
CA ARG A 150 -18.69 0.41 -6.60
C ARG A 150 -17.96 1.60 -5.97
N ALA A 151 -18.46 2.83 -6.16
CA ALA A 151 -17.86 4.02 -5.56
C ALA A 151 -17.92 4.00 -4.02
N LEU A 152 -19.06 3.60 -3.43
CA LEU A 152 -19.19 3.42 -1.98
C LEU A 152 -18.26 2.35 -1.42
N LEU A 153 -18.11 1.24 -2.13
CA LEU A 153 -17.17 0.19 -1.75
C LEU A 153 -15.73 0.70 -1.82
N GLY A 154 -15.38 1.46 -2.86
CA GLY A 154 -14.07 2.10 -3.00
C GLY A 154 -13.78 3.07 -1.85
N LEU A 155 -14.74 3.93 -1.49
CA LEU A 155 -14.60 4.83 -0.33
C LEU A 155 -14.39 4.03 0.97
N ALA A 156 -15.17 2.96 1.21
CA ALA A 156 -14.99 2.12 2.38
C ALA A 156 -13.61 1.44 2.43
N VAL A 157 -13.04 1.07 1.28
CA VAL A 157 -11.69 0.52 1.17
C VAL A 157 -10.64 1.58 1.50
N VAL A 158 -10.80 2.82 1.03
CA VAL A 158 -9.92 3.95 1.36
C VAL A 158 -9.95 4.23 2.87
N GLU A 159 -11.13 4.29 3.48
CA GLU A 159 -11.29 4.52 4.92
C GLU A 159 -10.66 3.38 5.75
N TRP A 160 -10.82 2.13 5.30
CA TRP A 160 -10.17 0.99 5.91
C TRP A 160 -8.64 1.08 5.80
N SER A 161 -8.11 1.46 4.63
CA SER A 161 -6.66 1.64 4.40
C SER A 161 -6.08 2.75 5.26
N ALA A 162 -6.86 3.80 5.50
CA ALA A 162 -6.52 4.90 6.41
C ALA A 162 -6.69 4.54 7.91
N SER A 163 -6.95 3.27 8.24
CA SER A 163 -7.24 2.79 9.61
C SER A 163 -8.47 3.42 10.27
N ARG A 164 -9.34 4.08 9.50
CA ARG A 164 -10.59 4.67 9.98
C ARG A 164 -11.74 3.66 9.91
N TYR A 165 -11.57 2.55 10.62
CA TYR A 165 -12.46 1.38 10.56
C TYR A 165 -13.93 1.67 10.92
N ALA A 166 -14.18 2.58 11.87
CA ALA A 166 -15.54 2.99 12.25
C ALA A 166 -16.26 3.71 11.10
N ILE A 167 -15.55 4.57 10.35
CA ILE A 167 -16.09 5.28 9.19
C ILE A 167 -16.34 4.28 8.04
N ALA A 168 -15.41 3.37 7.79
CA ALA A 168 -15.57 2.30 6.81
C ALA A 168 -16.79 1.42 7.14
N LEU A 169 -16.98 1.04 8.42
CA LEU A 169 -18.15 0.29 8.86
C LEU A 169 -19.44 1.06 8.57
N LYS A 170 -19.50 2.33 8.98
CA LYS A 170 -20.66 3.18 8.76
C LYS A 170 -21.00 3.31 7.27
N CYS A 171 -19.99 3.56 6.42
CA CYS A 171 -20.18 3.64 4.97
C CYS A 171 -20.85 2.37 4.41
N LEU A 172 -20.42 1.18 4.87
CA LEU A 172 -20.98 -0.09 4.41
C LEU A 172 -22.37 -0.36 4.99
N THR A 173 -22.60 -0.13 6.29
CA THR A 173 -23.87 -0.44 6.96
C THR A 173 -24.99 0.50 6.56
N ASP A 174 -24.74 1.79 6.44
CA ASP A 174 -25.75 2.79 6.04
C ASP A 174 -26.23 2.56 4.59
N ASN A 175 -25.42 1.90 3.76
CA ASN A 175 -25.75 1.60 2.37
C ASN A 175 -26.08 0.10 2.13
N ALA A 176 -26.33 -0.69 3.16
CA ALA A 176 -26.61 -2.12 3.05
C ALA A 176 -27.82 -2.41 2.13
N ALA A 177 -28.85 -1.57 2.15
CA ALA A 177 -30.04 -1.70 1.29
C ALA A 177 -29.67 -1.64 -0.20
N LEU A 178 -28.76 -0.73 -0.60
CA LEU A 178 -28.26 -0.64 -1.96
C LEU A 178 -27.53 -1.92 -2.36
N PHE A 179 -26.61 -2.41 -1.53
CA PHE A 179 -25.84 -3.63 -1.82
C PHE A 179 -26.71 -4.89 -1.93
N ASN A 180 -27.85 -4.92 -1.25
CA ASN A 180 -28.82 -6.00 -1.40
C ASN A 180 -29.56 -5.96 -2.75
N LYS A 181 -29.84 -4.76 -3.27
CA LYS A 181 -30.60 -4.54 -4.52
C LYS A 181 -29.76 -4.67 -5.80
N ILE A 182 -28.43 -4.41 -5.76
CA ILE A 182 -27.60 -4.46 -6.97
C ILE A 182 -27.64 -5.84 -7.63
N THR A 183 -27.38 -5.87 -8.93
CA THR A 183 -27.42 -7.12 -9.72
C THR A 183 -26.11 -7.89 -9.75
N SER A 184 -24.96 -7.19 -9.56
CA SER A 184 -23.63 -7.79 -9.64
C SER A 184 -23.31 -8.65 -8.41
N TYR A 185 -23.26 -9.96 -8.60
CA TYR A 185 -22.77 -10.88 -7.55
C TYR A 185 -21.32 -10.63 -7.15
N ALA A 186 -20.47 -10.20 -8.09
CA ALA A 186 -19.09 -9.85 -7.77
C ALA A 186 -19.01 -8.67 -6.78
N LEU A 187 -19.80 -7.61 -6.99
CA LEU A 187 -19.88 -6.48 -6.06
C LEU A 187 -20.51 -6.86 -4.72
N LYS A 188 -21.56 -7.72 -4.70
CA LYS A 188 -22.11 -8.26 -3.44
C LYS A 188 -21.05 -9.04 -2.67
N GLY A 189 -20.28 -9.87 -3.36
CA GLY A 189 -19.18 -10.62 -2.75
C GLY A 189 -18.11 -9.70 -2.17
N ALA A 190 -17.71 -8.65 -2.90
CA ALA A 190 -16.74 -7.65 -2.46
C ALA A 190 -17.25 -6.86 -1.24
N TYR A 191 -18.53 -6.45 -1.24
CA TYR A 191 -19.17 -5.79 -0.09
C TYR A 191 -19.09 -6.64 1.19
N HIS A 192 -19.52 -7.89 1.14
CA HIS A 192 -19.46 -8.78 2.30
C HIS A 192 -18.02 -9.08 2.73
N SER A 193 -17.09 -9.20 1.78
CA SER A 193 -15.67 -9.37 2.08
C SER A 193 -15.09 -8.16 2.79
N GLN A 194 -15.40 -6.94 2.32
CA GLN A 194 -14.93 -5.71 2.95
C GLN A 194 -15.54 -5.51 4.34
N LEU A 195 -16.83 -5.80 4.51
CA LEU A 195 -17.49 -5.74 5.82
C LEU A 195 -16.84 -6.70 6.81
N ALA A 196 -16.52 -7.93 6.39
CA ALA A 196 -15.81 -8.90 7.20
C ALA A 196 -14.40 -8.41 7.60
N MET A 197 -13.67 -7.78 6.67
CA MET A 197 -12.35 -7.20 6.96
C MET A 197 -12.44 -6.08 8.00
N VAL A 198 -13.42 -5.19 7.89
CA VAL A 198 -13.64 -4.10 8.85
C VAL A 198 -14.01 -4.65 10.23
N LEU A 199 -14.93 -5.61 10.31
CA LEU A 199 -15.31 -6.26 11.57
C LEU A 199 -14.10 -6.91 12.27
N ARG A 200 -13.23 -7.55 11.50
CA ARG A 200 -11.99 -8.13 12.04
C ARG A 200 -11.05 -7.06 12.63
N MET A 201 -10.93 -5.90 11.99
CA MET A 201 -10.07 -4.82 12.47
C MET A 201 -10.64 -4.11 13.70
N LEU A 202 -11.97 -4.10 13.86
CA LEU A 202 -12.66 -3.57 15.03
C LEU A 202 -12.72 -4.56 16.22
N ALA A 203 -12.10 -5.73 16.09
CA ALA A 203 -12.04 -6.70 17.16
C ALA A 203 -11.10 -6.23 18.28
N THR A 204 -11.66 -5.86 19.42
CA THR A 204 -10.94 -5.53 20.66
C THR A 204 -10.95 -6.72 21.62
N PRO A 205 -10.09 -6.76 22.64
CA PRO A 205 -10.09 -7.88 23.60
C PRO A 205 -11.48 -8.20 24.18
N SER A 206 -12.34 -7.19 24.38
CA SER A 206 -13.69 -7.34 24.96
C SER A 206 -14.73 -7.93 24.00
N ASN A 207 -14.58 -7.71 22.68
CA ASN A 207 -15.56 -8.12 21.67
C ASN A 207 -14.96 -9.05 20.58
N LYS A 208 -13.72 -9.52 20.79
CA LYS A 208 -12.94 -10.25 19.78
C LYS A 208 -13.71 -11.44 19.19
N ASN A 209 -14.24 -12.29 20.04
CA ASN A 209 -14.93 -13.49 19.59
C ASN A 209 -16.17 -13.18 18.78
N ASP A 210 -16.99 -12.20 19.22
CA ASP A 210 -18.21 -11.79 18.51
C ASP A 210 -17.87 -11.21 17.14
N ASN A 211 -16.99 -10.22 17.09
CA ASN A 211 -16.59 -9.59 15.83
C ASN A 211 -15.94 -10.57 14.86
N LEU A 212 -15.12 -11.50 15.33
CA LEU A 212 -14.52 -12.52 14.49
C LEU A 212 -15.55 -13.53 13.97
N GLN A 213 -16.55 -13.92 14.78
CA GLN A 213 -17.65 -14.78 14.32
C GLN A 213 -18.52 -14.09 13.29
N ARG A 214 -18.86 -12.81 13.51
CA ARG A 214 -19.58 -11.99 12.52
C ARG A 214 -18.79 -11.84 11.22
N ALA A 215 -17.48 -11.64 11.31
CA ALA A 215 -16.62 -11.58 10.13
C ALA A 215 -16.63 -12.91 9.35
N VAL A 216 -16.62 -14.06 10.03
CA VAL A 216 -16.76 -15.39 9.38
C VAL A 216 -18.09 -15.49 8.65
N ALA A 217 -19.20 -15.06 9.26
CA ALA A 217 -20.52 -15.10 8.65
C ALA A 217 -20.58 -14.21 7.39
N GLU A 218 -19.99 -13.01 7.44
CA GLU A 218 -19.93 -12.13 6.28
C GLU A 218 -19.04 -12.71 5.16
N TYR A 219 -17.90 -13.32 5.49
CA TYR A 219 -17.08 -14.05 4.50
C TYR A 219 -17.82 -15.24 3.87
N GLN A 220 -18.68 -15.95 4.61
CA GLN A 220 -19.51 -17.01 4.03
C GLN A 220 -20.50 -16.47 2.99
N LYS A 221 -21.12 -15.31 3.24
CA LYS A 221 -21.95 -14.60 2.26
C LYS A 221 -21.11 -14.16 1.06
N ALA A 222 -19.88 -13.69 1.28
CA ALA A 222 -18.94 -13.33 0.21
C ALA A 222 -18.60 -14.55 -0.67
N ASP A 223 -18.24 -15.71 -0.07
CA ASP A 223 -17.96 -16.95 -0.84
C ASP A 223 -19.16 -17.39 -1.68
N HIS A 224 -20.37 -17.32 -1.13
CA HIS A 224 -21.60 -17.63 -1.86
C HIS A 224 -21.76 -16.71 -3.09
N ASN A 225 -21.64 -15.41 -2.91
CA ASN A 225 -21.78 -14.44 -4.00
C ASN A 225 -20.67 -14.60 -5.05
N PHE A 226 -19.42 -14.80 -4.66
CA PHE A 226 -18.32 -15.06 -5.59
C PHE A 226 -18.48 -16.41 -6.31
N LYS A 227 -19.13 -17.40 -5.70
CA LYS A 227 -19.53 -18.65 -6.39
C LYS A 227 -20.53 -18.36 -7.51
N LEU A 228 -21.54 -17.55 -7.25
CA LEU A 228 -22.51 -17.11 -8.26
C LEU A 228 -21.86 -16.26 -9.36
N ALA A 229 -20.90 -15.39 -8.99
CA ALA A 229 -20.09 -14.61 -9.93
C ALA A 229 -19.10 -15.47 -10.74
N ARG A 230 -18.98 -16.76 -10.43
CA ARG A 230 -17.99 -17.70 -11.04
C ARG A 230 -16.55 -17.22 -10.87
N ASN A 231 -16.22 -16.57 -9.73
CA ASN A 231 -14.89 -16.07 -9.43
C ASN A 231 -14.17 -16.99 -8.43
N PRO A 232 -13.41 -18.00 -8.89
CA PRO A 232 -12.71 -18.92 -8.02
C PRO A 232 -11.55 -18.27 -7.25
N VAL A 233 -11.00 -17.19 -7.79
CA VAL A 233 -9.86 -16.45 -7.23
C VAL A 233 -10.29 -15.76 -5.94
N PHE A 234 -11.33 -14.93 -5.98
CA PHE A 234 -11.83 -14.25 -4.78
C PHE A 234 -12.46 -15.23 -3.77
N ARG A 235 -13.02 -16.34 -4.23
CA ARG A 235 -13.42 -17.42 -3.33
C ARG A 235 -12.25 -18.00 -2.53
N ALA A 236 -11.11 -18.21 -3.20
CA ALA A 236 -9.91 -18.70 -2.53
C ALA A 236 -9.41 -17.69 -1.48
N ASP A 237 -9.39 -16.39 -1.82
CA ASP A 237 -8.99 -15.32 -0.90
C ASP A 237 -9.90 -15.27 0.34
N VAL A 238 -11.22 -15.32 0.13
CA VAL A 238 -12.21 -15.35 1.23
C VAL A 238 -11.99 -16.56 2.13
N LYS A 239 -11.80 -17.76 1.56
CA LYS A 239 -11.55 -18.97 2.33
C LYS A 239 -10.23 -18.93 3.10
N ASN A 240 -9.20 -18.31 2.53
CA ASN A 240 -7.94 -18.06 3.21
C ASN A 240 -8.14 -17.13 4.43
N ASN A 241 -8.91 -16.05 4.25
CA ASN A 241 -9.22 -15.12 5.33
C ASN A 241 -10.04 -15.77 6.45
N VAL A 242 -11.02 -16.61 6.09
CA VAL A 242 -11.76 -17.43 7.10
C VAL A 242 -10.81 -18.36 7.84
N GLY A 243 -9.90 -19.03 7.14
CA GLY A 243 -8.88 -19.90 7.75
C GLY A 243 -8.04 -19.16 8.79
N ASN A 244 -7.62 -17.93 8.47
CA ASN A 244 -6.86 -17.09 9.40
C ASN A 244 -7.69 -16.66 10.62
N ILE A 245 -8.98 -16.30 10.45
CA ILE A 245 -9.87 -15.98 11.57
C ILE A 245 -10.10 -17.22 12.45
N LEU A 246 -10.36 -18.38 11.86
CA LEU A 246 -10.55 -19.62 12.59
C LEU A 246 -9.30 -20.01 13.40
N ARG A 247 -8.09 -19.73 12.88
CA ARG A 247 -6.83 -19.83 13.63
C ARG A 247 -6.86 -18.96 14.88
N GLN A 248 -7.30 -17.68 14.74
CA GLN A 248 -7.40 -16.75 15.88
C GLN A 248 -8.45 -17.17 16.92
N LEU A 249 -9.47 -17.92 16.49
CA LEU A 249 -10.51 -18.51 17.33
C LEU A 249 -10.11 -19.91 17.85
N SER A 250 -8.87 -20.37 17.60
CA SER A 250 -8.36 -21.71 17.96
C SER A 250 -9.17 -22.87 17.36
N ARG A 251 -9.95 -22.62 16.28
CA ARG A 251 -10.76 -23.63 15.56
C ARG A 251 -9.93 -24.26 14.42
N TYR A 252 -8.80 -24.88 14.77
CA TYR A 252 -7.78 -25.29 13.80
C TYR A 252 -8.28 -26.34 12.79
N LYS A 253 -9.08 -27.32 13.23
CA LYS A 253 -9.65 -28.35 12.32
C LYS A 253 -10.47 -27.73 11.19
N GLU A 254 -11.23 -26.70 11.50
CA GLU A 254 -12.04 -25.98 10.51
C GLU A 254 -11.17 -25.09 9.64
N ALA A 255 -10.17 -24.42 10.23
CA ALA A 255 -9.20 -23.63 9.48
C ALA A 255 -8.55 -24.46 8.37
N HIS A 256 -8.09 -25.69 8.70
CA HIS A 256 -7.51 -26.59 7.70
C HIS A 256 -8.48 -26.96 6.57
N LYS A 257 -9.76 -27.17 6.85
CA LYS A 257 -10.78 -27.46 5.82
C LYS A 257 -10.91 -26.27 4.84
N TYR A 258 -11.05 -25.06 5.36
CA TYR A 258 -11.17 -23.86 4.54
C TYR A 258 -9.92 -23.62 3.70
N LEU A 259 -8.72 -23.77 4.28
CA LEU A 259 -7.45 -23.58 3.59
C LEU A 259 -7.18 -24.63 2.53
N GLN A 260 -7.60 -25.89 2.77
CA GLN A 260 -7.50 -26.96 1.77
C GLN A 260 -8.41 -26.65 0.55
N GLU A 261 -9.62 -26.15 0.80
CA GLU A 261 -10.53 -25.77 -0.27
C GLU A 261 -10.02 -24.53 -1.03
N ALA A 262 -9.46 -23.54 -0.33
CA ALA A 262 -8.79 -22.39 -0.94
C ALA A 262 -7.64 -22.85 -1.87
N LYS A 263 -6.79 -23.76 -1.39
CA LYS A 263 -5.68 -24.31 -2.18
C LYS A 263 -6.18 -25.06 -3.42
N ARG A 264 -7.29 -25.80 -3.33
CA ARG A 264 -7.90 -26.46 -4.48
C ARG A 264 -8.34 -25.44 -5.54
N LEU A 265 -8.94 -24.33 -5.12
CA LEU A 265 -9.41 -23.29 -6.03
C LEU A 265 -8.26 -22.60 -6.76
N THR A 266 -7.17 -22.27 -6.05
CA THR A 266 -5.98 -21.67 -6.68
C THR A 266 -5.24 -22.66 -7.59
N GLY A 267 -5.25 -23.95 -7.25
CA GLY A 267 -4.72 -25.02 -8.11
C GLY A 267 -5.45 -25.11 -9.45
N LEU A 268 -6.78 -24.99 -9.44
CA LEU A 268 -7.59 -24.93 -10.66
C LEU A 268 -7.29 -23.69 -11.50
N ALA A 269 -7.04 -22.56 -10.87
CA ALA A 269 -6.66 -21.31 -11.51
C ALA A 269 -5.17 -21.28 -11.93
N LYS A 270 -4.37 -22.29 -11.57
CA LYS A 270 -2.91 -22.35 -11.75
C LYS A 270 -2.15 -21.17 -11.14
N ASP A 271 -2.73 -20.53 -10.14
CA ASP A 271 -2.13 -19.40 -9.43
C ASP A 271 -1.18 -19.89 -8.33
N LYS A 272 0.09 -20.00 -8.68
CA LYS A 272 1.14 -20.49 -7.78
C LYS A 272 1.42 -19.52 -6.62
N ALA A 273 1.36 -18.21 -6.88
CA ALA A 273 1.65 -17.21 -5.86
C ALA A 273 0.57 -17.21 -4.78
N ARG A 274 -0.70 -17.22 -5.17
CA ARG A 274 -1.82 -17.36 -4.22
C ARG A 274 -1.81 -18.70 -3.48
N THR A 275 -1.42 -19.77 -4.17
CA THR A 275 -1.24 -21.08 -3.51
C THR A 275 -0.19 -21.00 -2.41
N ALA A 276 0.93 -20.30 -2.65
CA ALA A 276 1.97 -20.10 -1.65
C ALA A 276 1.49 -19.20 -0.48
N GLN A 277 0.69 -18.17 -0.75
CA GLN A 277 0.06 -17.35 0.28
C GLN A 277 -0.89 -18.16 1.19
N ILE A 278 -1.67 -19.08 0.60
CA ILE A 278 -2.53 -19.98 1.38
C ILE A 278 -1.68 -20.95 2.21
N ASP A 279 -0.58 -21.45 1.65
CA ASP A 279 0.36 -22.31 2.37
C ASP A 279 1.03 -21.55 3.53
N ASP A 280 1.28 -20.23 3.40
CA ASP A 280 1.71 -19.39 4.53
C ASP A 280 0.69 -19.41 5.67
N THR A 281 -0.58 -19.12 5.36
CA THR A 281 -1.64 -19.18 6.38
C THR A 281 -1.76 -20.58 7.01
N ARG A 282 -1.57 -21.65 6.23
CA ARG A 282 -1.52 -23.04 6.75
C ARG A 282 -0.35 -23.26 7.70
N ALA A 283 0.82 -22.74 7.36
CA ALA A 283 1.99 -22.81 8.23
C ALA A 283 1.74 -22.08 9.56
N GLN A 284 1.08 -20.91 9.51
CA GLN A 284 0.67 -20.18 10.72
C GLN A 284 -0.34 -20.98 11.57
N VAL A 285 -1.27 -21.73 10.95
CA VAL A 285 -2.17 -22.64 11.69
C VAL A 285 -1.36 -23.74 12.35
N PHE A 286 -0.42 -24.38 11.68
CA PHE A 286 0.45 -25.41 12.26
C PHE A 286 1.32 -24.87 13.39
N ILE A 287 1.83 -23.62 13.29
CA ILE A 287 2.54 -22.97 14.41
C ILE A 287 1.62 -22.83 15.63
N ALA A 288 0.38 -22.40 15.44
CA ALA A 288 -0.60 -22.25 16.51
C ALA A 288 -0.99 -23.60 17.15
N GLU A 289 -0.98 -24.68 16.38
CA GLU A 289 -1.15 -26.05 16.86
C GLU A 289 0.12 -26.66 17.48
N LYS A 290 1.24 -25.92 17.51
CA LYS A 290 2.57 -26.38 17.93
C LYS A 290 3.16 -27.52 17.07
N LYS A 291 2.68 -27.67 15.83
CA LYS A 291 3.16 -28.62 14.82
C LYS A 291 4.26 -27.98 13.98
N PHE A 292 5.41 -27.72 14.62
CA PHE A 292 6.47 -26.87 14.03
C PHE A 292 7.18 -27.50 12.84
N LYS A 293 7.30 -28.86 12.78
CA LYS A 293 7.90 -29.57 11.65
C LYS A 293 7.05 -29.42 10.38
N GLU A 294 5.73 -29.57 10.52
CA GLU A 294 4.76 -29.40 9.44
C GLU A 294 4.71 -27.93 8.96
N ALA A 295 4.75 -26.99 9.92
CA ALA A 295 4.81 -25.57 9.61
C ALA A 295 6.04 -25.22 8.77
N GLU A 296 7.22 -25.68 9.20
CA GLU A 296 8.49 -25.44 8.50
C GLU A 296 8.46 -26.01 7.07
N ALA A 297 8.01 -27.26 6.92
CA ALA A 297 7.97 -27.90 5.61
C ALA A 297 7.05 -27.16 4.63
N VAL A 298 5.88 -26.70 5.10
CA VAL A 298 4.93 -25.95 4.28
C VAL A 298 5.46 -24.56 3.95
N ALA A 299 6.00 -23.82 4.92
CA ALA A 299 6.55 -22.48 4.72
C ALA A 299 7.76 -22.51 3.77
N ARG A 300 8.70 -23.45 3.95
CA ARG A 300 9.86 -23.63 3.06
C ARG A 300 9.45 -23.88 1.61
N ASN A 301 8.39 -24.68 1.40
CA ASN A 301 7.89 -24.89 0.04
C ASN A 301 7.27 -23.63 -0.55
N ALA A 302 6.53 -22.85 0.24
CA ALA A 302 5.96 -21.57 -0.18
C ALA A 302 7.04 -20.54 -0.51
N VAL A 303 8.11 -20.42 0.30
CA VAL A 303 9.29 -19.61 -0.01
C VAL A 303 9.85 -19.96 -1.40
N ARG A 304 10.12 -21.25 -1.66
CA ARG A 304 10.69 -21.70 -2.94
C ARG A 304 9.81 -21.37 -4.15
N ILE A 305 8.49 -21.37 -3.98
CA ILE A 305 7.55 -20.98 -5.04
C ILE A 305 7.63 -19.47 -5.31
N LEU A 306 7.65 -18.66 -4.24
CA LEU A 306 7.62 -17.21 -4.33
C LEU A 306 8.94 -16.62 -4.83
N GLU A 307 10.07 -17.23 -4.52
CA GLU A 307 11.39 -16.87 -5.09
C GLU A 307 11.39 -16.88 -6.62
N LYS A 308 10.61 -17.80 -7.23
CA LYS A 308 10.52 -17.94 -8.69
C LYS A 308 9.43 -17.09 -9.32
N SER A 309 8.55 -16.50 -8.52
CA SER A 309 7.35 -15.84 -9.01
C SER A 309 7.43 -14.32 -9.08
N GLY A 310 8.47 -13.70 -8.51
CA GLY A 310 8.65 -12.25 -8.46
C GLY A 310 7.76 -11.52 -7.43
N HIS A 311 6.91 -12.23 -6.68
CA HIS A 311 6.02 -11.64 -5.66
C HIS A 311 6.74 -11.36 -4.34
N GLN A 312 7.63 -10.35 -4.33
CA GLN A 312 8.54 -10.07 -3.24
C GLN A 312 7.83 -9.73 -1.92
N CYS A 313 6.72 -8.98 -1.96
CA CYS A 313 5.94 -8.68 -0.74
C CYS A 313 5.37 -9.92 -0.06
N LEU A 314 4.92 -10.91 -0.84
CA LEU A 314 4.45 -12.19 -0.31
C LEU A 314 5.62 -13.05 0.19
N LEU A 315 6.75 -12.98 -0.51
CA LEU A 315 7.97 -13.68 -0.10
C LEU A 315 8.44 -13.23 1.28
N ALA A 316 8.42 -11.91 1.54
CA ALA A 316 8.78 -11.37 2.85
C ALA A 316 7.87 -11.92 3.97
N ASP A 317 6.55 -11.94 3.75
CA ASP A 317 5.60 -12.48 4.74
C ASP A 317 5.87 -13.96 5.05
N VAL A 318 6.07 -14.78 4.01
CA VAL A 318 6.33 -16.21 4.17
C VAL A 318 7.68 -16.49 4.82
N LEU A 319 8.70 -15.68 4.54
CA LEU A 319 10.00 -15.78 5.20
C LEU A 319 9.90 -15.51 6.71
N VAL A 320 9.04 -14.57 7.15
CA VAL A 320 8.76 -14.36 8.57
C VAL A 320 8.14 -15.60 9.19
N THR A 321 7.12 -16.17 8.56
CA THR A 321 6.46 -17.41 9.06
C THR A 321 7.45 -18.59 9.11
N HIS A 322 8.32 -18.71 8.09
CA HIS A 322 9.37 -19.73 8.06
C HIS A 322 10.37 -19.52 9.19
N GLY A 323 10.80 -18.28 9.42
CA GLY A 323 11.67 -17.91 10.55
C GLY A 323 11.08 -18.29 11.90
N ILE A 324 9.78 -18.01 12.12
CA ILE A 324 9.08 -18.41 13.35
C ILE A 324 9.11 -19.93 13.50
N ALA A 325 8.78 -20.68 12.45
CA ALA A 325 8.77 -22.15 12.52
C ALA A 325 10.17 -22.71 12.85
N LEU A 326 11.23 -22.17 12.27
CA LEU A 326 12.63 -22.54 12.55
C LEU A 326 13.04 -22.19 13.98
N ALA A 327 12.67 -21.01 14.48
CA ALA A 327 12.95 -20.60 15.86
C ALA A 327 12.28 -21.55 16.87
N ARG A 328 11.02 -21.93 16.62
CA ARG A 328 10.29 -22.89 17.46
C ARG A 328 10.86 -24.32 17.39
N LEU A 329 11.58 -24.65 16.31
CA LEU A 329 12.35 -25.89 16.18
C LEU A 329 13.77 -25.79 16.78
N LYS A 330 14.09 -24.68 17.45
CA LYS A 330 15.41 -24.40 18.04
C LYS A 330 16.56 -24.34 17.01
N ARG A 331 16.26 -23.96 15.78
CA ARG A 331 17.23 -23.73 14.70
C ARG A 331 17.53 -22.24 14.58
N ALA A 332 18.19 -21.67 15.60
CA ALA A 332 18.35 -20.22 15.77
C ALA A 332 19.03 -19.55 14.59
N GLU A 333 20.17 -20.08 14.09
CA GLU A 333 20.92 -19.52 12.95
C GLU A 333 20.07 -19.48 11.67
N SER A 334 19.38 -20.60 11.36
CA SER A 334 18.51 -20.66 10.19
C SER A 334 17.31 -19.71 10.31
N ALA A 335 16.77 -19.54 11.51
CA ALA A 335 15.68 -18.62 11.79
C ALA A 335 16.15 -17.17 11.62
N GLN A 336 17.32 -16.82 12.17
CA GLN A 336 17.91 -15.49 12.00
C GLN A 336 18.13 -15.15 10.53
N PHE A 337 18.69 -16.08 9.76
CA PHE A 337 18.88 -15.91 8.32
C PHE A 337 17.54 -15.66 7.59
N ALA A 338 16.48 -16.42 7.92
CA ALA A 338 15.16 -16.25 7.31
C ALA A 338 14.55 -14.87 7.63
N PHE A 339 14.68 -14.40 8.87
CA PHE A 339 14.20 -13.07 9.27
C PHE A 339 15.00 -11.95 8.60
N GLN A 340 16.32 -12.03 8.58
CA GLN A 340 17.18 -11.04 7.91
C GLN A 340 16.81 -10.92 6.43
N ARG A 341 16.63 -12.06 5.77
CA ARG A 341 16.19 -12.08 4.37
C ARG A 341 14.79 -11.49 4.18
N ALA A 342 13.85 -11.74 5.12
CA ALA A 342 12.52 -11.10 5.09
C ALA A 342 12.63 -9.58 5.18
N ILE A 343 13.50 -9.07 6.06
CA ILE A 343 13.78 -7.64 6.23
C ILE A 343 14.32 -7.05 4.93
N GLU A 344 15.34 -7.67 4.34
CA GLU A 344 15.98 -7.22 3.11
C GLU A 344 15.00 -7.19 1.94
N VAL A 345 14.27 -8.27 1.71
CA VAL A 345 13.27 -8.39 0.63
C VAL A 345 12.18 -7.32 0.78
N ALA A 346 11.65 -7.14 1.97
CA ALA A 346 10.61 -6.12 2.22
C ALA A 346 11.15 -4.69 2.02
N HIS A 347 12.38 -4.42 2.46
CA HIS A 347 13.02 -3.11 2.28
C HIS A 347 13.28 -2.80 0.80
N GLN A 348 13.79 -3.76 0.02
CA GLN A 348 14.07 -3.58 -1.41
C GLN A 348 12.85 -3.18 -2.23
N VAL A 349 11.66 -3.63 -1.84
CA VAL A 349 10.40 -3.28 -2.52
C VAL A 349 9.69 -2.07 -1.91
N GLY A 350 10.31 -1.40 -0.93
CA GLY A 350 9.75 -0.25 -0.24
C GLY A 350 8.64 -0.58 0.76
N ALA A 351 8.46 -1.85 1.13
CA ALA A 351 7.46 -2.29 2.11
C ALA A 351 7.98 -2.14 3.55
N LEU A 352 8.36 -0.91 3.95
CA LEU A 352 9.05 -0.61 5.20
C LEU A 352 8.31 -1.12 6.43
N ASN A 353 6.98 -1.03 6.44
CA ASN A 353 6.17 -1.54 7.54
C ASN A 353 6.35 -3.07 7.71
N LYS A 354 6.40 -3.84 6.62
CA LYS A 354 6.66 -5.28 6.67
C LYS A 354 8.09 -5.58 7.13
N ALA A 355 9.06 -4.81 6.67
CA ALA A 355 10.46 -4.93 7.12
C ALA A 355 10.58 -4.69 8.63
N GLY A 356 9.91 -3.66 9.16
CA GLY A 356 9.86 -3.38 10.59
C GLY A 356 9.18 -4.48 11.40
N ILE A 357 8.09 -5.03 10.91
CA ILE A 357 7.40 -6.18 11.54
C ILE A 357 8.30 -7.42 11.56
N ALA A 358 9.02 -7.70 10.47
CA ALA A 358 9.97 -8.81 10.40
C ALA A 358 11.10 -8.65 11.42
N ALA A 359 11.66 -7.45 11.57
CA ALA A 359 12.69 -7.14 12.56
C ALA A 359 12.17 -7.30 14.00
N LEU A 360 10.96 -6.79 14.31
CA LEU A 360 10.32 -7.02 15.62
C LEU A 360 10.12 -8.51 15.90
N THR A 361 9.62 -9.25 14.91
CA THR A 361 9.36 -10.69 15.07
C THR A 361 10.66 -11.46 15.31
N MET A 362 11.77 -11.07 14.65
CA MET A 362 13.10 -11.62 14.91
C MET A 362 13.51 -11.41 16.37
N ILE A 363 13.33 -10.23 16.92
CA ILE A 363 13.63 -9.91 18.33
C ILE A 363 12.74 -10.71 19.28
N GLU A 364 11.48 -10.96 18.94
CA GLU A 364 10.53 -11.68 19.77
C GLU A 364 10.83 -13.18 19.82
N GLU A 365 11.17 -13.79 18.69
CA GLU A 365 11.30 -15.23 18.52
C GLU A 365 12.71 -15.76 18.84
N LEU A 366 13.74 -14.90 18.76
CA LEU A 366 15.12 -15.29 19.05
C LEU A 366 15.57 -14.76 20.41
N GLU A 367 15.91 -15.69 21.32
CA GLU A 367 16.38 -15.37 22.67
C GLU A 367 17.86 -14.99 22.67
N GLU A 368 18.67 -15.61 21.79
CA GLU A 368 20.13 -15.52 21.77
C GLU A 368 20.66 -14.69 20.58
N LEU A 369 20.10 -13.49 20.39
CA LEU A 369 20.68 -12.54 19.43
C LEU A 369 21.94 -11.91 20.02
N SER A 370 22.98 -11.72 19.19
CA SER A 370 24.13 -10.87 19.56
C SER A 370 23.64 -9.44 19.86
N SER A 371 24.37 -8.70 20.69
CA SER A 371 24.00 -7.32 21.02
C SER A 371 23.87 -6.46 19.76
N ASP A 372 24.80 -6.60 18.82
CA ASP A 372 24.78 -5.84 17.57
C ASP A 372 23.58 -6.20 16.68
N ALA A 373 23.24 -7.48 16.55
CA ALA A 373 22.09 -7.91 15.78
C ALA A 373 20.78 -7.45 16.41
N LEU A 374 20.68 -7.47 17.74
CA LEU A 374 19.52 -6.98 18.49
C LEU A 374 19.36 -5.47 18.31
N TYR A 375 20.44 -4.71 18.44
CA TYR A 375 20.44 -3.27 18.23
C TYR A 375 20.03 -2.90 16.79
N ALA A 376 20.68 -3.50 15.80
CA ALA A 376 20.38 -3.23 14.40
C ALA A 376 18.92 -3.57 14.04
N ALA A 377 18.39 -4.65 14.59
CA ALA A 377 16.99 -5.03 14.36
C ALA A 377 16.02 -4.05 15.02
N TYR A 378 16.31 -3.61 16.25
CA TYR A 378 15.47 -2.65 16.96
C TYR A 378 15.49 -1.26 16.31
N ASP A 379 16.67 -0.77 15.94
CA ASP A 379 16.85 0.53 15.29
C ASP A 379 16.04 0.60 13.98
N ARG A 380 16.18 -0.39 13.11
CA ARG A 380 15.39 -0.50 11.89
C ARG A 380 13.89 -0.60 12.16
N ALA A 381 13.47 -1.41 13.14
CA ALA A 381 12.06 -1.55 13.48
C ALA A 381 11.48 -0.22 13.99
N SER A 382 12.21 0.50 14.85
CA SER A 382 11.79 1.79 15.39
C SER A 382 11.67 2.86 14.31
N GLU A 383 12.64 2.93 13.38
CA GLU A 383 12.61 3.85 12.24
C GLU A 383 11.41 3.60 11.33
N TRP A 384 11.24 2.35 10.90
CA TRP A 384 10.25 2.01 9.87
C TRP A 384 8.81 1.92 10.39
N LEU A 385 8.62 1.76 11.70
CA LEU A 385 7.29 1.70 12.33
C LEU A 385 6.90 3.02 13.03
N THR A 386 7.71 4.07 12.93
CA THR A 386 7.48 5.37 13.58
C THR A 386 6.11 5.97 13.22
N THR A 387 5.66 5.80 11.98
CA THR A 387 4.38 6.30 11.49
C THR A 387 3.20 5.38 11.76
N SER A 388 3.43 4.21 12.36
CA SER A 388 2.38 3.23 12.62
C SER A 388 1.44 3.71 13.72
N GLN A 389 0.13 3.71 13.43
CA GLN A 389 -0.91 4.00 14.42
C GLN A 389 -1.43 2.72 15.12
N SER A 390 -0.82 1.57 14.85
CA SER A 390 -1.23 0.29 15.45
C SER A 390 -0.77 0.19 16.89
N GLN A 391 -1.72 0.19 17.82
CA GLN A 391 -1.45 0.02 19.25
C GLN A 391 -0.69 -1.28 19.55
N ASP A 392 -1.00 -2.37 18.84
CA ASP A 392 -0.29 -3.65 18.98
C ASP A 392 1.19 -3.52 18.63
N LEU A 393 1.50 -2.87 17.50
CA LEU A 393 2.89 -2.66 17.08
C LEU A 393 3.66 -1.76 18.05
N LEU A 394 3.02 -0.75 18.63
CA LEU A 394 3.64 0.11 19.63
C LEU A 394 3.95 -0.67 20.94
N ILE A 395 3.05 -1.55 21.37
CA ILE A 395 3.27 -2.43 22.53
C ILE A 395 4.45 -3.39 22.25
N ARG A 396 4.50 -4.00 21.09
CA ARG A 396 5.59 -4.90 20.66
C ARG A 396 6.92 -4.16 20.59
N LEU A 397 6.95 -2.94 20.03
CA LEU A 397 8.15 -2.11 19.95
C LEU A 397 8.67 -1.75 21.34
N ASN A 398 7.78 -1.40 22.27
CA ASN A 398 8.14 -1.15 23.69
C ASN A 398 8.72 -2.40 24.38
N ALA A 399 8.14 -3.58 24.10
CA ALA A 399 8.68 -4.84 24.63
C ALA A 399 10.07 -5.14 24.07
N ALA A 400 10.30 -4.88 22.77
CA ALA A 400 11.61 -5.02 22.13
C ALA A 400 12.64 -4.04 22.75
N ALA A 401 12.24 -2.78 23.00
CA ALA A 401 13.10 -1.79 23.68
C ALA A 401 13.57 -2.28 25.04
N ARG A 402 12.66 -2.88 25.83
CA ARG A 402 13.02 -3.44 27.14
C ARG A 402 14.04 -4.59 27.02
N LYS A 403 13.91 -5.45 26.00
CA LYS A 403 14.91 -6.51 25.74
C LYS A 403 16.29 -5.91 25.40
N VAL A 404 16.33 -4.87 24.57
CA VAL A 404 17.56 -4.13 24.23
C VAL A 404 18.22 -3.58 25.50
N VAL A 405 17.47 -2.83 26.33
CA VAL A 405 17.98 -2.28 27.59
C VAL A 405 18.48 -3.34 28.55
N ALA A 406 17.73 -4.46 28.70
CA ALA A 406 18.15 -5.59 29.55
C ALA A 406 19.47 -6.21 29.06
N LYS A 407 19.62 -6.40 27.75
CA LYS A 407 20.83 -6.99 27.15
C LYS A 407 22.06 -6.08 27.37
N VAL A 408 21.87 -4.78 27.20
CA VAL A 408 22.91 -3.76 27.47
C VAL A 408 23.38 -3.82 28.93
N ARG A 409 22.43 -3.92 29.86
CA ARG A 409 22.77 -4.02 31.31
C ARG A 409 23.54 -5.28 31.66
N THR A 410 23.23 -6.41 30.99
CA THR A 410 23.89 -7.70 31.28
C THR A 410 25.23 -7.87 30.61
N SER A 411 25.48 -7.24 29.45
CA SER A 411 26.75 -7.35 28.73
C SER A 411 27.88 -6.50 29.31
N GLY A 412 27.64 -5.72 30.35
CA GLY A 412 28.65 -4.88 30.97
C GLY A 412 29.31 -3.83 30.05
N SER A 413 28.88 -3.75 28.83
CA SER A 413 29.36 -2.85 27.79
C SER A 413 28.50 -1.61 27.65
N LEU A 414 27.90 -1.17 28.74
CA LEU A 414 27.83 0.28 28.88
C LEU A 414 29.24 0.70 29.30
N PRO A 415 29.94 1.57 28.54
CA PRO A 415 30.71 2.52 29.26
C PRO A 415 29.75 3.05 30.31
N GLN A 416 30.17 3.14 31.55
CA GLN A 416 29.58 4.06 32.49
C GLN A 416 29.70 5.47 31.88
N VAL A 417 28.91 5.75 30.88
CA VAL A 417 28.26 7.02 30.78
C VAL A 417 27.18 6.93 31.86
N VAL A 418 27.58 7.14 33.12
CA VAL A 418 26.86 8.13 33.88
C VAL A 418 26.65 9.21 32.82
N ALA A 419 25.46 9.30 32.26
CA ALA A 419 25.02 10.53 31.65
C ALA A 419 24.99 11.49 32.83
N GLU A 420 26.15 12.05 33.17
CA GLU A 420 26.17 13.36 33.78
C GLU A 420 25.25 14.12 32.84
N ASP A 421 24.17 14.60 33.39
CA ASP A 421 23.32 15.53 32.66
C ASP A 421 24.30 16.47 31.97
N PRO A 422 24.21 16.68 30.64
CA PRO A 422 25.13 17.58 29.95
C PRO A 422 25.28 18.92 30.68
N ILE A 423 24.28 19.28 31.44
CA ILE A 423 24.25 20.46 32.32
C ILE A 423 25.11 20.23 33.55
N ASP A 424 25.05 19.06 34.20
CA ASP A 424 25.90 18.75 35.37
C ASP A 424 27.38 18.64 34.97
N ALA A 425 27.68 18.09 33.81
CA ALA A 425 29.03 18.05 33.25
C ALA A 425 29.61 19.46 32.99
N ILE A 426 28.76 20.42 32.64
CA ILE A 426 29.10 21.81 32.44
C ILE A 426 29.30 22.52 33.82
N LEU A 427 28.43 22.21 34.80
CA LEU A 427 28.42 22.86 36.13
C LEU A 427 29.51 22.33 37.07
N ASN A 428 30.10 21.16 36.79
CA ASN A 428 31.21 20.61 37.57
C ASN A 428 32.56 21.35 37.37
N LYS A 429 32.60 22.38 36.50
CA LYS A 429 33.72 23.30 36.31
C LYS A 429 33.21 24.73 36.25
N PRO A 430 34.00 25.74 36.66
CA PRO A 430 33.63 27.12 36.42
C PRO A 430 33.35 27.32 34.94
N CYS A 431 32.09 27.54 34.57
CA CYS A 431 31.67 27.70 33.19
C CYS A 431 31.17 29.10 32.90
N ASP A 432 31.51 29.62 31.74
CA ASP A 432 30.91 30.84 31.20
C ASP A 432 29.63 30.45 30.48
N LEU A 433 28.49 30.73 31.13
CA LEU A 433 27.16 30.41 30.60
C LEU A 433 26.95 30.97 29.19
N GLN A 434 27.41 32.20 28.92
CA GLN A 434 27.25 32.80 27.59
C GLN A 434 28.02 32.03 26.52
N ARG A 435 29.19 31.57 26.85
CA ARG A 435 30.04 30.78 25.94
C ARG A 435 29.45 29.40 25.66
N GLU A 436 28.88 28.74 26.66
CA GLU A 436 28.24 27.41 26.46
C GLU A 436 26.92 27.51 25.68
N VAL A 437 26.13 28.55 25.93
CA VAL A 437 24.91 28.84 25.14
C VAL A 437 25.27 29.09 23.66
N LEU A 438 26.30 29.89 23.39
CA LEU A 438 26.76 30.16 22.03
C LEU A 438 27.26 28.89 21.34
N LYS A 439 27.97 28.02 22.04
CA LYS A 439 28.43 26.74 21.51
C LYS A 439 27.29 25.80 21.15
N TYR A 440 26.28 25.74 22.03
CA TYR A 440 25.06 24.95 21.78
C TYR A 440 24.25 25.52 20.60
N GLU A 441 24.04 26.83 20.57
CA GLU A 441 23.40 27.56 19.47
C GLU A 441 24.10 27.24 18.14
N GLY A 442 25.41 27.32 18.09
CA GLY A 442 26.23 26.99 16.90
C GLY A 442 26.04 25.57 16.46
N THR A 443 26.02 24.61 17.38
CA THR A 443 25.83 23.18 17.07
C THR A 443 24.45 22.92 16.47
N VAL A 444 23.40 23.52 17.00
CA VAL A 444 22.02 23.38 16.49
C VAL A 444 21.91 23.97 15.08
N ILE A 445 22.46 25.17 14.87
CA ILE A 445 22.44 25.82 13.54
C ILE A 445 23.24 25.02 12.52
N GLN A 446 24.40 24.51 12.89
CA GLN A 446 25.23 23.67 12.03
C GLN A 446 24.49 22.42 11.55
N ARG A 447 23.85 21.70 12.48
CA ARG A 447 23.04 20.53 12.14
C ARG A 447 21.84 20.86 11.24
N ALA A 448 21.20 22.02 11.46
CA ALA A 448 20.10 22.48 10.62
C ALA A 448 20.58 22.83 9.21
N LEU A 449 21.73 23.49 9.06
CA LEU A 449 22.36 23.78 7.78
C LEU A 449 22.75 22.50 7.04
N ALA A 450 23.36 21.53 7.71
CA ALA A 450 23.71 20.26 7.12
C ALA A 450 22.48 19.50 6.59
N LYS A 451 21.39 19.41 7.38
CA LYS A 451 20.12 18.80 6.94
C LYS A 451 19.43 19.58 5.81
N ALA A 452 19.64 20.90 5.76
CA ALA A 452 19.10 21.77 4.73
C ALA A 452 20.00 21.86 3.46
N ASN A 453 21.06 21.05 3.38
CA ASN A 453 22.07 21.10 2.31
C ASN A 453 22.61 22.53 2.08
N GLY A 454 22.94 23.25 3.17
CA GLY A 454 23.47 24.60 3.15
C GLY A 454 22.44 25.71 2.85
N SER A 455 21.15 25.37 2.67
CA SER A 455 20.10 26.36 2.38
C SER A 455 19.65 27.08 3.65
N LEU A 456 20.01 28.35 3.79
CA LEU A 456 19.60 29.20 4.92
C LEU A 456 18.08 29.31 5.09
N THR A 457 17.32 29.38 3.98
CA THR A 457 15.86 29.47 4.01
C THR A 457 15.22 28.21 4.60
N ARG A 458 15.74 27.04 4.21
CA ARG A 458 15.26 25.76 4.77
C ARG A 458 15.70 25.55 6.21
N ALA A 459 16.93 25.90 6.54
CA ALA A 459 17.44 25.83 7.91
C ALA A 459 16.63 26.75 8.85
N ALA A 460 16.31 27.97 8.44
CA ALA A 460 15.49 28.90 9.20
C ALA A 460 14.08 28.35 9.45
N ALA A 461 13.44 27.76 8.43
CA ALA A 461 12.15 27.10 8.59
C ALA A 461 12.22 25.92 9.58
N MET A 462 13.27 25.09 9.54
CA MET A 462 13.49 24.00 10.49
C MET A 462 13.66 24.47 11.93
N LEU A 463 14.24 25.67 12.12
CA LEU A 463 14.47 26.27 13.43
C LEU A 463 13.31 27.20 13.88
N SER A 464 12.21 27.22 13.12
CA SER A 464 11.02 28.07 13.39
C SER A 464 11.36 29.56 13.54
N MET A 465 12.31 30.05 12.71
CA MET A 465 12.73 31.44 12.71
C MET A 465 12.77 32.03 11.31
N SER A 466 12.82 33.39 11.22
CA SER A 466 12.92 34.05 9.93
C SER A 466 14.33 33.87 9.32
N TYR A 467 14.41 33.90 7.98
CA TYR A 467 15.68 33.91 7.27
C TYR A 467 16.63 35.03 7.76
N GLN A 468 16.07 36.23 8.00
CA GLN A 468 16.84 37.39 8.44
C GLN A 468 17.41 37.19 9.85
N ALA A 469 16.63 36.60 10.76
CA ALA A 469 17.06 36.27 12.11
C ALA A 469 18.20 35.24 12.10
N LEU A 470 18.07 34.16 11.33
CA LEU A 470 19.12 33.16 11.23
C LEU A 470 20.39 33.72 10.58
N ALA A 471 20.26 34.50 9.49
CA ALA A 471 21.40 35.14 8.85
C ALA A 471 22.15 36.08 9.81
N TYR A 472 21.43 36.89 10.59
CA TYR A 472 22.00 37.76 11.61
C TYR A 472 22.74 37.01 12.71
N ILE A 473 22.18 35.89 13.21
CA ILE A 473 22.85 35.06 14.23
C ILE A 473 24.14 34.48 13.68
N ILE A 474 24.12 33.96 12.48
CA ILE A 474 25.31 33.38 11.85
C ILE A 474 26.37 34.47 11.63
N GLU A 475 26.02 35.65 11.13
CA GLU A 475 26.96 36.70 10.83
C GLU A 475 27.53 37.36 12.09
N SER A 476 26.70 37.50 13.15
CA SER A 476 27.09 38.21 14.37
C SER A 476 27.69 37.32 15.47
N ARG A 477 27.24 36.04 15.57
CA ARG A 477 27.59 35.18 16.71
C ARG A 477 28.29 33.88 16.32
N GLN A 478 28.10 33.42 15.07
CA GLN A 478 28.60 32.13 14.57
C GLN A 478 29.29 32.27 13.20
N PRO A 479 30.29 33.15 13.03
CA PRO A 479 30.90 33.48 11.72
C PRO A 479 31.56 32.28 11.06
N ASP A 480 31.97 31.26 11.82
CA ASP A 480 32.60 30.04 11.28
C ASP A 480 31.60 29.23 10.43
N LEU A 481 30.29 29.34 10.69
CA LEU A 481 29.26 28.63 9.93
C LEU A 481 28.95 29.28 8.58
N LEU A 482 29.52 30.43 8.27
CA LEU A 482 29.40 31.06 6.96
C LEU A 482 29.94 30.18 5.84
N LYS A 483 30.90 29.31 6.13
CA LYS A 483 31.49 28.38 5.16
C LYS A 483 30.57 27.23 4.78
N GLU A 484 29.60 26.91 5.63
CA GLU A 484 28.69 25.78 5.45
C GLU A 484 27.39 26.16 4.69
N ARG A 485 27.22 27.45 4.38
CA ARG A 485 26.07 27.92 3.62
C ARG A 485 26.30 27.85 2.12
N THR A 486 25.26 27.53 1.35
CA THR A 486 25.29 27.62 -0.12
C THR A 486 25.43 29.07 -0.55
N PRO A 487 26.40 29.43 -1.44
CA PRO A 487 26.57 30.79 -1.91
C PRO A 487 25.31 31.33 -2.55
N ILE A 488 24.92 32.57 -2.20
CA ILE A 488 23.77 33.24 -2.83
C ILE A 488 24.15 33.52 -4.29
N ARG A 489 23.47 32.87 -5.26
CA ARG A 489 23.54 33.26 -6.66
C ARG A 489 22.91 34.66 -6.77
N ARG A 490 23.72 35.73 -6.89
CA ARG A 490 23.25 37.04 -7.28
C ARG A 490 22.57 36.91 -8.64
N ARG A 491 21.26 37.10 -8.73
CA ARG A 491 20.59 37.34 -10.00
C ARG A 491 21.22 38.60 -10.60
N SER A 492 21.91 38.47 -11.72
CA SER A 492 22.33 39.61 -12.53
C SER A 492 21.06 40.44 -12.87
N ARG A 493 21.11 41.70 -12.49
CA ARG A 493 20.09 42.68 -12.88
C ARG A 493 20.02 42.65 -14.42
N ARG A 494 18.94 42.18 -15.01
CA ARG A 494 18.64 42.38 -16.43
C ARG A 494 18.58 43.89 -16.59
N GLU A 495 19.51 44.45 -17.35
CA GLU A 495 19.43 45.82 -17.88
C GLU A 495 18.11 45.94 -18.61
N SER A 496 17.33 46.91 -18.19
CA SER A 496 16.10 47.34 -18.88
C SER A 496 16.48 47.85 -20.27
N ALA A 497 16.13 47.08 -21.30
CA ALA A 497 16.20 47.54 -22.66
C ALA A 497 15.25 48.74 -22.83
N VAL A 498 15.81 49.88 -23.13
CA VAL A 498 15.10 51.09 -23.54
C VAL A 498 14.36 50.80 -24.86
N PRO A 499 13.07 51.10 -25.00
CA PRO A 499 12.37 50.92 -26.25
C PRO A 499 12.87 51.97 -27.27
N LYS A 500 13.38 51.51 -28.42
CA LYS A 500 13.68 52.34 -29.56
C LYS A 500 12.36 52.88 -30.16
N SER A 501 12.32 54.19 -30.39
CA SER A 501 11.27 54.93 -31.08
C SER A 501 11.05 54.42 -32.52
N PRO A 502 9.84 54.51 -33.07
CA PRO A 502 9.58 54.06 -34.44
C PRO A 502 10.16 55.06 -35.47
N GLU A 503 11.01 54.54 -36.36
CA GLU A 503 11.45 55.24 -37.56
C GLU A 503 10.32 55.29 -38.56
N GLN A 504 10.22 56.49 -39.18
CA GLN A 504 9.27 56.93 -40.19
C GLN A 504 9.39 56.12 -41.48
N ILE A 505 8.25 55.74 -42.01
CA ILE A 505 8.09 55.22 -43.37
C ILE A 505 8.15 56.43 -44.35
N PRO A 506 8.99 56.43 -45.42
CA PRO A 506 8.83 57.34 -46.48
C PRO A 506 7.80 56.81 -47.50
N GLU A 507 6.80 57.65 -47.80
CA GLU A 507 6.01 57.58 -49.04
C GLU A 507 6.91 57.70 -50.25
N GLN A 508 6.73 56.81 -51.25
CA GLN A 508 6.87 57.20 -52.66
C GLN A 508 6.13 56.25 -53.59
N SER A 509 5.18 56.85 -54.30
CA SER A 509 4.67 56.65 -55.67
C SER A 509 4.28 55.22 -56.07
#